data_bc612bdf253b018cb808655d9333fcd9
#
_entry.id   bc612bdf253b018cb808655d9333fcd9
#
_cell.length_a   1.000
_cell.length_b   1.000
_cell.length_c   1.000
_cell.angle_alpha   90.00
_cell.angle_beta   90.00
_cell.angle_gamma   90.00
#
_symmetry.space_group_name_H-M   'P 1'
#
loop_
_entity.id
_entity.type
_entity.pdbx_description
1 polymer ?
#
loop_
_entity_poly.entity_id
_entity_poly.type
_entity_poly.pdbx_seq_one_letter_code
_entity_poly.pdbx_strand_id
1 'polypeptide(L)' 'MNHEAIANILNDDSFKEAMDDLIKMHLDMLINSDVDDKTAREVCYMRITTINEIMAHLQSIADQKKIDSKKWNI' A
#
# COMPACT_ATOMS: atom_id res chain seq x y z
N MET A 1 0.06 -19.79 1.79
CA MET A 1 0.64 -18.49 2.21
C MET A 1 0.34 -18.24 3.67
N ASN A 2 1.28 -17.67 4.41
CA ASN A 2 1.07 -17.37 5.83
C ASN A 2 0.35 -16.01 5.98
N HIS A 3 -0.98 -16.05 6.11
CA HIS A 3 -1.83 -14.86 6.22
C HIS A 3 -1.56 -14.07 7.51
N GLU A 4 -1.20 -14.76 8.60
CA GLU A 4 -0.87 -14.13 9.86
C GLU A 4 0.43 -13.32 9.77
N ALA A 5 1.44 -13.84 9.08
CA ALA A 5 2.69 -13.11 8.86
C ALA A 5 2.44 -11.83 8.08
N ILE A 6 1.58 -11.87 7.05
CA ILE A 6 1.23 -10.68 6.28
C ILE A 6 0.46 -9.69 7.16
N ALA A 7 -0.50 -10.16 7.97
CA ALA A 7 -1.21 -9.30 8.90
C ALA A 7 -0.26 -8.63 9.90
N ASN A 8 0.75 -9.35 10.40
CA ASN A 8 1.74 -8.80 11.33
C ASN A 8 2.60 -7.72 10.66
N ILE A 9 2.97 -7.90 9.38
CA ILE A 9 3.69 -6.89 8.62
C ILE A 9 2.85 -5.62 8.49
N LEU A 10 1.57 -5.76 8.13
CA LEU A 10 0.67 -4.63 7.98
C LEU A 10 0.42 -3.88 9.30
N ASN A 11 0.53 -4.55 10.43
CA ASN A 11 0.34 -3.96 11.75
C ASN A 11 1.64 -3.44 12.37
N ASP A 12 2.77 -3.66 11.72
CA ASP A 12 4.06 -3.16 12.19
C ASP A 12 4.16 -1.65 11.97
N ASP A 13 4.42 -0.90 13.05
CA ASP A 13 4.45 0.56 13.01
C ASP A 13 5.57 1.08 12.11
N SER A 14 6.73 0.43 12.10
CA SER A 14 7.85 0.82 11.25
C SER A 14 7.52 0.60 9.77
N PHE A 15 6.84 -0.48 9.44
CA PHE A 15 6.38 -0.74 8.08
C PHE A 15 5.38 0.33 7.62
N LYS A 16 4.40 0.66 8.46
CA LYS A 16 3.41 1.71 8.16
C LYS A 16 4.09 3.05 7.93
N GLU A 17 5.01 3.42 8.81
CA GLU A 17 5.76 4.66 8.69
C GLU A 17 6.58 4.71 7.40
N ALA A 18 7.26 3.62 7.05
CA ALA A 18 8.05 3.55 5.82
C ALA A 18 7.17 3.69 4.58
N MET A 19 5.99 3.07 4.56
CA MET A 19 5.07 3.16 3.43
C MET A 19 4.46 4.57 3.33
N ASP A 20 4.11 5.18 4.45
CA ASP A 20 3.61 6.57 4.48
C ASP A 20 4.68 7.53 3.98
N ASP A 21 5.94 7.35 4.39
CA ASP A 21 7.06 8.17 3.93
C ASP A 21 7.26 8.04 2.41
N LEU A 22 7.15 6.82 1.88
CA LEU A 22 7.30 6.58 0.45
C LEU A 22 6.19 7.27 -0.36
N ILE A 23 4.94 7.16 0.09
CA ILE A 23 3.80 7.84 -0.55
C ILE A 23 4.00 9.35 -0.49
N LYS A 24 4.37 9.87 0.66
CA LYS A 24 4.61 11.30 0.87
C LYS A 24 5.72 11.83 -0.04
N MET A 25 6.80 11.07 -0.19
CA MET A 25 7.89 11.43 -1.10
C MET A 25 7.38 11.59 -2.54
N HIS A 26 6.55 10.66 -3.01
CA HIS A 26 5.99 10.73 -4.37
C HIS A 26 4.97 11.85 -4.52
N LEU A 27 4.18 12.13 -3.48
CA LEU A 27 3.26 13.27 -3.47
C LEU A 27 4.03 14.60 -3.55
N ASP A 28 5.12 14.72 -2.81
CA ASP A 28 5.98 15.91 -2.84
C ASP A 28 6.60 16.11 -4.24
N MET A 29 7.04 15.01 -4.87
CA MET A 29 7.55 15.05 -6.24
C MET A 29 6.48 15.50 -7.23
N LEU A 30 5.25 15.05 -7.05
CA LEU A 30 4.11 15.43 -7.89
C LEU A 30 3.79 16.92 -7.74
N ILE A 31 3.73 17.42 -6.49
CA ILE A 31 3.41 18.81 -6.17
C ILE A 31 4.50 19.73 -6.72
N ASN A 32 5.76 19.33 -6.65
CA ASN A 32 6.90 20.12 -7.09
C ASN A 32 7.23 19.94 -8.57
N SER A 33 6.50 19.08 -9.29
CA SER A 33 6.71 18.89 -10.72
C SER A 33 6.23 20.12 -11.49
N ASP A 34 6.90 20.37 -12.63
CA ASP A 34 6.53 21.47 -13.52
C ASP A 34 5.14 21.20 -14.10
N VAL A 35 4.31 22.25 -14.16
CA VAL A 35 2.93 22.13 -14.71
C VAL A 35 2.92 21.55 -16.11
N ASP A 36 3.96 21.84 -16.89
CA ASP A 36 4.09 21.38 -18.28
C ASP A 36 4.72 20.00 -18.41
N ASP A 37 5.24 19.43 -17.33
CA ASP A 37 5.86 18.10 -17.35
C ASP A 37 4.85 17.00 -17.06
N LYS A 38 4.05 16.69 -18.07
CA LYS A 38 3.01 15.65 -17.96
C LYS A 38 3.61 14.27 -17.67
N THR A 39 4.75 13.94 -18.27
CA THR A 39 5.39 12.64 -18.12
C THR A 39 5.81 12.41 -16.67
N ALA A 40 6.47 13.41 -16.04
CA ALA A 40 6.88 13.29 -14.65
C ALA A 40 5.66 13.13 -13.72
N ARG A 41 4.60 13.88 -13.97
CA ARG A 41 3.37 13.79 -13.17
C ARG A 41 2.69 12.45 -13.33
N GLU A 42 2.60 11.91 -14.54
CA GLU A 42 2.04 10.59 -14.80
C GLU A 42 2.83 9.48 -14.11
N VAL A 43 4.16 9.55 -14.15
CA VAL A 43 5.02 8.58 -13.46
C VAL A 43 4.80 8.61 -11.95
N CYS A 44 4.73 9.79 -11.34
CA CYS A 44 4.45 9.93 -9.91
C CYS A 44 3.08 9.35 -9.56
N TYR A 45 2.07 9.67 -10.35
CA TYR A 45 0.72 9.15 -10.15
C TYR A 45 0.68 7.61 -10.24
N MET A 46 1.33 7.05 -11.26
CA MET A 46 1.42 5.60 -11.43
C MET A 46 2.10 4.91 -10.25
N ARG A 47 3.19 5.51 -9.73
CA ARG A 47 3.91 4.96 -8.58
C ARG A 47 3.04 4.96 -7.33
N ILE A 48 2.33 6.05 -7.06
CA ILE A 48 1.41 6.13 -5.93
C ILE A 48 0.31 5.09 -6.06
N THR A 49 -0.28 4.96 -7.25
CA THR A 49 -1.32 3.97 -7.53
C THR A 49 -0.79 2.55 -7.31
N THR A 50 0.42 2.25 -7.77
CA THR A 50 1.05 0.93 -7.58
C THR A 50 1.29 0.62 -6.11
N ILE A 51 1.77 1.60 -5.33
CA ILE A 51 1.96 1.42 -3.88
C ILE A 51 0.62 1.10 -3.22
N ASN A 52 -0.43 1.82 -3.57
CA ASN A 52 -1.77 1.58 -3.04
C ASN A 52 -2.31 0.20 -3.44
N GLU A 53 -2.02 -0.26 -4.66
CA GLU A 53 -2.38 -1.61 -5.11
C GLU A 53 -1.66 -2.68 -4.30
N ILE A 54 -0.37 -2.50 -4.04
CA ILE A 54 0.41 -3.42 -3.21
C ILE A 54 -0.19 -3.50 -1.81
N MET A 55 -0.49 -2.36 -1.20
CA MET A 55 -1.08 -2.32 0.14
C MET A 55 -2.45 -2.99 0.17
N ALA A 56 -3.29 -2.72 -0.83
CA ALA A 56 -4.60 -3.34 -0.95
C ALA A 56 -4.49 -4.86 -1.12
N HIS A 57 -3.51 -5.33 -1.90
CA HIS A 57 -3.28 -6.75 -2.09
C HIS A 57 -2.85 -7.44 -0.79
N LEU A 58 -1.91 -6.83 -0.06
CA LEU A 58 -1.47 -7.35 1.24
C LEU A 58 -2.64 -7.38 2.23
N GLN A 59 -3.48 -6.34 2.22
CA GLN A 59 -4.65 -6.27 3.09
C GLN A 59 -5.66 -7.37 2.75
N SER A 60 -5.86 -7.68 1.47
CA SER A 60 -6.75 -8.76 1.05
C SER A 60 -6.25 -10.12 1.53
N ILE A 61 -4.94 -10.35 1.53
CA ILE A 61 -4.32 -11.56 2.07
C ILE A 61 -4.56 -11.66 3.58
N ALA A 62 -4.33 -10.57 4.30
CA ALA A 62 -4.56 -10.52 5.74
C ALA A 62 -6.04 -10.76 6.09
N ASP A 63 -6.95 -10.23 5.29
CA ASP A 63 -8.39 -10.39 5.50
C ASP A 63 -8.88 -11.81 5.23
N GLN A 64 -8.21 -12.58 4.39
CA GLN A 64 -8.53 -13.99 4.16
C GLN A 64 -8.44 -14.81 5.45
N LYS A 65 -7.53 -14.47 6.35
CA LYS A 65 -7.45 -15.09 7.67
C LYS A 65 -8.77 -14.94 8.42
N LYS A 66 -9.38 -13.76 8.37
CA LYS A 66 -10.67 -13.48 9.03
C LYS A 66 -11.81 -14.27 8.39
N ILE A 67 -11.83 -14.38 7.07
CA ILE A 67 -12.83 -15.14 6.32
C ILE A 67 -12.74 -16.62 6.66
N ASP A 68 -11.53 -17.17 6.66
CA ASP A 68 -11.30 -18.59 6.99
C ASP A 68 -11.71 -18.88 8.43
N SER A 69 -11.41 -18.00 9.37
CA SER A 69 -11.83 -18.12 10.76
C SER A 69 -13.36 -18.13 10.91
N LYS A 70 -14.05 -17.28 10.15
CA LYS A 70 -15.51 -17.22 10.14
C LYS A 70 -16.14 -18.48 9.56
N LYS A 71 -15.54 -19.10 8.56
CA LYS A 71 -16.01 -20.33 7.95
C LYS A 71 -16.09 -21.50 8.94
N TRP A 72 -15.15 -21.54 9.88
CA TRP A 72 -15.06 -22.63 10.85
C TRP A 72 -15.94 -22.42 12.09
N ASN A 73 -16.57 -21.26 12.23
CA ASN A 73 -17.43 -20.90 13.35
C ASN A 73 -18.93 -21.04 13.04
N ILE A 74 -19.26 -21.73 11.98
CA ILE A 74 -20.66 -21.95 11.59
C ILE A 74 -21.27 -23.14 12.34
#